data_7503ac6904bc0216ed219f08fa978530
#
_entry.id   7503ac6904bc0216ed219f08fa978530
#
_cell.length_a   1.000
_cell.length_b   1.000
_cell.length_c   1.000
_cell.angle_alpha   90.00
_cell.angle_beta   90.00
_cell.angle_gamma   90.00
#
_symmetry.space_group_name_H-M   'P 1'
#
loop_
_entity.id
_entity.type
_entity.pdbx_description
1 polymer ?
#
loop_
_entity_poly.entity_id
_entity_poly.type
_entity_poly.pdbx_seq_one_letter_code
_entity_poly.pdbx_strand_id
1 'polypeptide(L)'
;MFDSSVLKRPMVFHMYDLERYEHEIRGFYFDLDELPGPITKTEEELAEAIRDGIANFDYDNNKKYQAFHDKFNPWEDGHAARRVIEQCIQIPPHKKGLWEKLVLNYKRTLNRVHIVYLIVKYNIGGFFNKHGLFLDNNSRRLLKMKDSHRGERCFLIGNGPSLSPDDLHMLIDEYTFGTNMVYKIFDRTDWRPSFHCVSDSIYATKLRDELYNNVKSPLFTIEKTYRKMTKRTLETTYVHTIASERYKVKGNIFAYCMVKATVLSLAAEFAFHMGFSEIYLLGVDCTNPHAAGGHFTDNYTTKEIALTDISRIKERMNKENVTTEQIGEHIIDRSMDVYRLLKKYADKHGIKIYNATRGGNLEIFPRVKLEDVLASERPPHKQKG
;
A
#
# COMPACT_ATOMS: atom_id res chain seq x y z
N MET A 1 15.78 -14.81 -32.01
CA MET A 1 15.48 -16.07 -32.77
C MET A 1 15.29 -17.24 -31.82
N PHE A 2 16.28 -17.67 -31.04
CA PHE A 2 16.15 -18.82 -30.14
C PHE A 2 15.03 -18.63 -29.12
N ASP A 3 15.03 -17.52 -28.41
CA ASP A 3 13.97 -17.21 -27.43
C ASP A 3 12.58 -17.03 -28.08
N SER A 4 12.54 -16.59 -29.34
CA SER A 4 11.28 -16.43 -30.08
C SER A 4 10.63 -17.76 -30.44
N SER A 5 11.42 -18.83 -30.59
CA SER A 5 10.88 -20.17 -30.89
C SER A 5 10.06 -20.76 -29.74
N VAL A 6 10.31 -20.30 -28.49
CA VAL A 6 9.54 -20.67 -27.30
C VAL A 6 8.06 -20.24 -27.41
N LEU A 7 7.82 -19.13 -28.12
CA LEU A 7 6.46 -18.59 -28.30
C LEU A 7 5.62 -19.39 -29.30
N LYS A 8 6.24 -20.34 -30.03
CA LYS A 8 5.59 -21.18 -31.03
C LYS A 8 4.79 -20.39 -32.08
N ARG A 9 5.37 -19.24 -32.51
CA ARG A 9 4.76 -18.34 -33.49
C ARG A 9 5.57 -18.36 -34.78
N PRO A 10 4.99 -18.02 -35.97
CA PRO A 10 5.71 -18.01 -37.22
C PRO A 10 6.89 -17.03 -37.13
N MET A 11 8.01 -17.43 -37.73
CA MET A 11 9.20 -16.61 -37.86
C MET A 11 9.54 -16.45 -39.36
N VAL A 12 9.91 -15.24 -39.71
CA VAL A 12 10.41 -14.91 -41.06
C VAL A 12 11.77 -14.25 -40.90
N PHE A 13 12.73 -14.63 -41.73
CA PHE A 13 14.11 -14.14 -41.70
C PHE A 13 14.38 -13.26 -42.89
N HIS A 14 14.38 -11.93 -42.72
CA HIS A 14 14.68 -11.01 -43.80
C HIS A 14 16.19 -10.75 -43.86
N MET A 15 16.84 -11.27 -44.91
CA MET A 15 18.30 -11.26 -45.08
C MET A 15 18.67 -10.70 -46.46
N TYR A 16 18.47 -9.38 -46.63
CA TYR A 16 18.69 -8.69 -47.89
C TYR A 16 20.18 -8.69 -48.33
N ASP A 17 21.12 -8.87 -47.41
CA ASP A 17 22.57 -8.88 -47.63
C ASP A 17 23.22 -10.24 -47.34
N LEU A 18 22.47 -11.32 -47.48
CA LEU A 18 22.85 -12.69 -47.10
C LEU A 18 24.22 -13.09 -47.65
N GLU A 19 24.46 -12.92 -48.96
CA GLU A 19 25.72 -13.32 -49.63
C GLU A 19 26.92 -12.56 -49.10
N ARG A 20 26.74 -11.26 -48.86
CA ARG A 20 27.79 -10.43 -48.27
C ARG A 20 28.11 -10.83 -46.83
N TYR A 21 27.09 -11.14 -46.04
CA TYR A 21 27.27 -11.54 -44.65
C TYR A 21 28.00 -12.88 -44.57
N GLU A 22 27.65 -13.83 -45.43
CA GLU A 22 28.22 -15.18 -45.45
C GLU A 22 29.70 -15.18 -45.89
N HIS A 23 30.06 -14.40 -46.91
CA HIS A 23 31.39 -14.48 -47.53
C HIS A 23 32.36 -13.38 -47.10
N GLU A 24 31.87 -12.19 -46.76
CA GLU A 24 32.73 -11.03 -46.52
C GLU A 24 32.78 -10.63 -45.03
N ILE A 25 31.78 -10.98 -44.20
CA ILE A 25 31.72 -10.47 -42.83
C ILE A 25 32.10 -11.57 -41.82
N ARG A 26 31.18 -12.47 -41.51
CA ARG A 26 31.35 -13.37 -40.36
C ARG A 26 30.90 -14.80 -40.63
N GLY A 27 29.98 -14.99 -41.58
CA GLY A 27 29.28 -16.25 -41.79
C GLY A 27 28.28 -16.58 -40.65
N PHE A 28 27.69 -17.74 -40.76
CA PHE A 28 26.68 -18.21 -39.79
C PHE A 28 27.25 -19.32 -38.91
N TYR A 29 26.78 -19.37 -37.65
CA TYR A 29 27.19 -20.40 -36.70
C TYR A 29 26.41 -21.71 -36.84
N PHE A 30 25.38 -21.74 -37.67
CA PHE A 30 24.51 -22.87 -37.93
C PHE A 30 24.05 -22.85 -39.38
N ASP A 31 23.58 -23.98 -39.87
CA ASP A 31 23.09 -24.09 -41.22
C ASP A 31 21.79 -23.30 -41.41
N LEU A 32 21.71 -22.50 -42.44
CA LEU A 32 20.51 -21.72 -42.75
C LEU A 32 19.31 -22.61 -43.10
N ASP A 33 19.57 -23.83 -43.55
CA ASP A 33 18.53 -24.82 -43.79
C ASP A 33 17.84 -25.29 -42.49
N GLU A 34 18.44 -25.05 -41.34
CA GLU A 34 17.81 -25.36 -40.02
C GLU A 34 16.83 -24.29 -39.54
N LEU A 35 16.81 -23.10 -40.17
CA LEU A 35 15.95 -22.00 -39.75
C LEU A 35 14.46 -22.40 -39.77
N PRO A 36 13.69 -22.06 -38.76
CA PRO A 36 12.31 -22.54 -38.60
C PRO A 36 11.27 -21.81 -39.45
N GLY A 37 11.72 -20.89 -40.30
CA GLY A 37 10.86 -20.11 -41.21
C GLY A 37 11.58 -19.73 -42.50
N PRO A 38 10.87 -19.11 -43.44
CA PRO A 38 11.44 -18.71 -44.73
C PRO A 38 12.45 -17.58 -44.58
N ILE A 39 13.49 -17.62 -45.47
CA ILE A 39 14.43 -16.54 -45.69
C ILE A 39 13.91 -15.70 -46.84
N THR A 40 13.87 -14.39 -46.70
CA THR A 40 13.41 -13.42 -47.70
C THR A 40 14.50 -12.41 -47.98
N LYS A 41 14.67 -12.01 -49.26
CA LYS A 41 15.69 -11.05 -49.68
C LYS A 41 15.10 -9.69 -50.07
N THR A 42 13.82 -9.66 -50.48
CA THR A 42 13.13 -8.44 -50.88
C THR A 42 11.96 -8.12 -49.97
N GLU A 43 11.48 -6.86 -50.01
CA GLU A 43 10.33 -6.43 -49.19
C GLU A 43 9.02 -7.11 -49.63
N GLU A 44 8.89 -7.41 -50.91
CA GLU A 44 7.75 -8.12 -51.48
C GLU A 44 7.67 -9.55 -50.91
N GLU A 45 8.79 -10.29 -50.94
CA GLU A 45 8.90 -11.63 -50.37
C GLU A 45 8.61 -11.61 -48.86
N LEU A 46 9.11 -10.58 -48.14
CA LEU A 46 8.86 -10.41 -46.74
C LEU A 46 7.35 -10.23 -46.42
N ALA A 47 6.71 -9.35 -47.19
CA ALA A 47 5.28 -9.08 -47.05
C ALA A 47 4.40 -10.32 -47.34
N GLU A 48 4.81 -11.14 -48.31
CA GLU A 48 4.13 -12.39 -48.65
C GLU A 48 4.33 -13.45 -47.54
N ALA A 49 5.57 -13.63 -47.08
CA ALA A 49 5.92 -14.57 -46.03
C ALA A 49 5.22 -14.24 -44.68
N ILE A 50 5.07 -12.96 -44.36
CA ILE A 50 4.32 -12.54 -43.17
C ILE A 50 2.83 -12.89 -43.32
N ARG A 51 2.23 -12.62 -44.48
CA ARG A 51 0.81 -12.94 -44.70
C ARG A 51 0.56 -14.44 -44.65
N ASP A 52 1.44 -15.23 -45.28
CA ASP A 52 1.35 -16.69 -45.23
C ASP A 52 1.53 -17.21 -43.79
N GLY A 53 2.53 -16.71 -43.07
CA GLY A 53 2.75 -17.06 -41.67
C GLY A 53 1.58 -16.78 -40.75
N ILE A 54 0.87 -15.64 -40.98
CA ILE A 54 -0.35 -15.33 -40.21
C ILE A 54 -1.51 -16.25 -40.57
N ALA A 55 -1.66 -16.60 -41.84
CA ALA A 55 -2.81 -17.35 -42.34
C ALA A 55 -2.68 -18.86 -42.16
N ASN A 56 -1.48 -19.42 -42.34
CA ASN A 56 -1.28 -20.86 -42.53
C ASN A 56 -0.31 -21.52 -41.54
N PHE A 57 0.28 -20.77 -40.59
CA PHE A 57 1.25 -21.34 -39.68
C PHE A 57 0.57 -22.27 -38.65
N ASP A 58 1.04 -23.51 -38.62
CA ASP A 58 0.66 -24.53 -37.66
C ASP A 58 1.91 -25.14 -37.02
N TYR A 59 2.14 -24.85 -35.73
CA TYR A 59 3.30 -25.37 -35.01
C TYR A 59 3.28 -26.90 -34.92
N ASP A 60 2.12 -27.49 -34.66
CA ASP A 60 2.01 -28.93 -34.37
C ASP A 60 2.28 -29.78 -35.63
N ASN A 61 2.08 -29.21 -36.80
CA ASN A 61 2.39 -29.87 -38.09
C ASN A 61 3.71 -29.41 -38.72
N ASN A 62 4.43 -28.42 -38.14
CA ASN A 62 5.69 -27.90 -38.67
C ASN A 62 6.89 -28.63 -38.06
N LYS A 63 7.27 -29.76 -38.67
CA LYS A 63 8.40 -30.58 -38.22
C LYS A 63 9.73 -29.85 -38.19
N LYS A 64 9.97 -28.94 -39.13
CA LYS A 64 11.19 -28.13 -39.17
C LYS A 64 11.29 -27.17 -38.01
N TYR A 65 10.18 -26.53 -37.67
CA TYR A 65 10.09 -25.64 -36.50
C TYR A 65 10.26 -26.41 -35.20
N GLN A 66 9.63 -27.59 -35.08
CA GLN A 66 9.76 -28.43 -33.89
C GLN A 66 11.21 -28.89 -33.69
N ALA A 67 11.88 -29.35 -34.77
CA ALA A 67 13.28 -29.76 -34.71
C ALA A 67 14.21 -28.62 -34.29
N PHE A 68 13.97 -27.39 -34.77
CA PHE A 68 14.70 -26.22 -34.34
C PHE A 68 14.44 -25.90 -32.84
N HIS A 69 13.18 -25.90 -32.42
CA HIS A 69 12.81 -25.66 -31.03
C HIS A 69 13.48 -26.68 -30.11
N ASP A 70 13.42 -27.97 -30.42
CA ASP A 70 13.96 -29.06 -29.58
C ASP A 70 15.51 -29.02 -29.56
N LYS A 71 16.16 -28.60 -30.64
CA LYS A 71 17.62 -28.45 -30.68
C LYS A 71 18.11 -27.31 -29.80
N PHE A 72 17.45 -26.16 -29.84
CA PHE A 72 17.94 -24.94 -29.21
C PHE A 72 17.26 -24.60 -27.88
N ASN A 73 16.09 -25.14 -27.63
CA ASN A 73 15.31 -24.91 -26.39
C ASN A 73 14.82 -26.20 -25.72
N PRO A 74 15.65 -27.27 -25.61
CA PRO A 74 15.21 -28.58 -25.10
C PRO A 74 14.73 -28.55 -23.64
N TRP A 75 15.06 -27.48 -22.91
CA TRP A 75 14.78 -27.33 -21.49
C TRP A 75 13.86 -26.15 -21.17
N GLU A 76 13.24 -25.55 -22.17
CA GLU A 76 12.42 -24.36 -21.98
C GLU A 76 10.97 -24.73 -21.62
N ASP A 77 10.78 -24.93 -20.32
CA ASP A 77 9.50 -25.24 -19.68
C ASP A 77 9.07 -24.11 -18.72
N GLY A 78 9.71 -22.93 -18.81
CA GLY A 78 9.50 -21.82 -17.90
C GLY A 78 10.21 -21.95 -16.54
N HIS A 79 10.97 -23.04 -16.33
CA HIS A 79 11.64 -23.32 -15.05
C HIS A 79 13.17 -23.33 -15.14
N ALA A 80 13.75 -22.85 -16.25
CA ALA A 80 15.20 -22.84 -16.46
C ALA A 80 15.97 -22.11 -15.34
N ALA A 81 15.51 -20.92 -14.94
CA ALA A 81 16.11 -20.18 -13.83
C ALA A 81 16.05 -20.95 -12.51
N ARG A 82 14.95 -21.67 -12.26
CA ARG A 82 14.78 -22.49 -11.06
C ARG A 82 15.77 -23.65 -11.05
N ARG A 83 15.95 -24.34 -12.19
CA ARG A 83 16.95 -25.44 -12.31
C ARG A 83 18.37 -24.95 -12.08
N VAL A 84 18.74 -23.77 -12.64
CA VAL A 84 20.05 -23.16 -12.39
C VAL A 84 20.23 -22.87 -10.89
N ILE A 85 19.22 -22.32 -10.24
CA ILE A 85 19.27 -22.06 -8.79
C ILE A 85 19.42 -23.36 -8.01
N GLU A 86 18.64 -24.39 -8.32
CA GLU A 86 18.65 -25.68 -7.62
C GLU A 86 19.94 -26.48 -7.84
N GLN A 87 20.54 -26.40 -9.04
CA GLN A 87 21.72 -27.21 -9.42
C GLN A 87 23.03 -26.48 -9.23
N CYS A 88 23.08 -25.18 -9.52
CA CYS A 88 24.32 -24.41 -9.52
C CYS A 88 24.49 -23.52 -8.29
N ILE A 89 23.37 -23.12 -7.67
CA ILE A 89 23.37 -22.28 -6.47
C ILE A 89 22.89 -23.11 -5.27
N GLN A 90 23.57 -24.19 -4.96
CA GLN A 90 23.52 -24.76 -3.63
C GLN A 90 24.25 -23.79 -2.68
N ILE A 91 23.65 -22.64 -2.39
CA ILE A 91 24.06 -21.80 -1.29
C ILE A 91 23.59 -22.56 -0.05
N PRO A 92 24.48 -23.21 0.70
CA PRO A 92 24.09 -23.72 2.01
C PRO A 92 23.52 -22.52 2.77
N PRO A 93 22.45 -22.69 3.57
CA PRO A 93 21.89 -21.57 4.32
C PRO A 93 23.06 -20.90 5.04
N HIS A 94 23.36 -19.67 4.66
CA HIS A 94 24.54 -18.95 5.11
C HIS A 94 24.42 -18.87 6.64
N LYS A 95 25.13 -19.77 7.34
CA LYS A 95 25.19 -19.71 8.80
C LYS A 95 25.91 -18.39 9.10
N LYS A 96 25.12 -17.38 9.47
CA LYS A 96 25.65 -16.07 9.84
C LYS A 96 26.86 -16.29 10.74
N GLY A 97 28.01 -15.86 10.28
CA GLY A 97 29.26 -15.97 11.00
C GLY A 97 29.14 -15.30 12.39
N LEU A 98 29.98 -15.63 13.30
CA LEU A 98 30.00 -15.05 14.65
C LEU A 98 30.00 -13.50 14.58
N TRP A 99 30.78 -12.93 13.67
CA TRP A 99 30.82 -11.49 13.42
C TRP A 99 29.49 -10.90 12.95
N GLU A 100 28.80 -11.55 12.03
CA GLU A 100 27.49 -11.08 11.58
C GLU A 100 26.45 -11.12 12.70
N LYS A 101 26.48 -12.16 13.53
CA LYS A 101 25.64 -12.26 14.74
C LYS A 101 25.95 -11.15 15.74
N LEU A 102 27.25 -10.86 15.97
CA LEU A 102 27.69 -9.79 16.87
C LEU A 102 27.26 -8.41 16.34
N VAL A 103 27.48 -8.14 15.05
CA VAL A 103 27.05 -6.89 14.40
C VAL A 103 25.52 -6.73 14.44
N LEU A 104 24.78 -7.81 14.18
CA LEU A 104 23.32 -7.78 14.26
C LEU A 104 22.82 -7.51 15.68
N ASN A 105 23.43 -8.16 16.68
CA ASN A 105 23.10 -7.95 18.08
C ASN A 105 23.46 -6.52 18.53
N TYR A 106 24.60 -6.00 18.12
CA TYR A 106 25.00 -4.62 18.37
C TYR A 106 23.99 -3.62 17.77
N LYS A 107 23.63 -3.80 16.49
CA LYS A 107 22.58 -2.97 15.84
C LYS A 107 21.23 -3.06 16.55
N ARG A 108 20.84 -4.26 16.99
CA ARG A 108 19.59 -4.45 17.78
C ARG A 108 19.67 -3.73 19.12
N THR A 109 20.80 -3.78 19.80
CA THR A 109 21.01 -3.10 21.08
C THR A 109 20.97 -1.60 20.92
N LEU A 110 21.68 -1.05 19.93
CA LEU A 110 21.63 0.38 19.60
C LEU A 110 20.20 0.84 19.29
N ASN A 111 19.46 0.06 18.51
CA ASN A 111 18.07 0.38 18.20
C ASN A 111 17.18 0.37 19.45
N ARG A 112 17.38 -0.58 20.38
CA ARG A 112 16.67 -0.61 21.67
C ARG A 112 16.99 0.62 22.51
N VAL A 113 18.26 0.99 22.64
CA VAL A 113 18.69 2.20 23.36
C VAL A 113 18.07 3.45 22.73
N HIS A 114 18.09 3.56 21.41
CA HIS A 114 17.45 4.65 20.69
C HIS A 114 15.93 4.71 20.93
N ILE A 115 15.24 3.57 20.91
CA ILE A 115 13.80 3.49 21.23
C ILE A 115 13.53 3.98 22.65
N VAL A 116 14.33 3.54 23.64
CA VAL A 116 14.20 4.00 25.04
C VAL A 116 14.42 5.51 25.13
N TYR A 117 15.45 6.04 24.47
CA TYR A 117 15.68 7.48 24.41
C TYR A 117 14.49 8.23 23.84
N LEU A 118 13.89 7.78 22.73
CA LEU A 118 12.69 8.40 22.14
C LEU A 118 11.49 8.32 23.09
N ILE A 119 11.31 7.19 23.78
CA ILE A 119 10.23 7.03 24.78
C ILE A 119 10.38 8.08 25.90
N VAL A 120 11.57 8.22 26.45
CA VAL A 120 11.86 9.19 27.53
C VAL A 120 11.64 10.61 26.99
N LYS A 121 12.27 10.96 25.87
CA LYS A 121 12.17 12.27 25.24
C LYS A 121 10.72 12.68 24.98
N TYR A 122 9.94 11.82 24.34
CA TYR A 122 8.55 12.16 23.99
C TYR A 122 7.61 12.15 25.21
N ASN A 123 7.86 11.32 26.23
CA ASN A 123 7.07 11.39 27.45
C ASN A 123 7.34 12.67 28.25
N ILE A 124 8.61 13.09 28.37
CA ILE A 124 8.97 14.36 29.01
C ILE A 124 8.38 15.55 28.24
N GLY A 125 8.60 15.61 26.91
CA GLY A 125 8.02 16.64 26.06
C GLY A 125 6.49 16.64 26.12
N GLY A 126 5.87 15.46 26.08
CA GLY A 126 4.41 15.32 26.19
C GLY A 126 3.85 15.73 27.54
N PHE A 127 4.59 15.53 28.62
CA PHE A 127 4.21 16.05 29.94
C PHE A 127 4.15 17.58 29.94
N PHE A 128 5.19 18.25 29.48
CA PHE A 128 5.23 19.71 29.39
C PHE A 128 4.16 20.25 28.45
N ASN A 129 3.98 19.65 27.27
CA ASN A 129 2.97 20.05 26.30
C ASN A 129 1.55 19.91 26.84
N LYS A 130 1.25 18.81 27.53
CA LYS A 130 -0.07 18.58 28.17
C LYS A 130 -0.40 19.65 29.21
N HIS A 131 0.60 20.16 29.90
CA HIS A 131 0.44 21.20 30.94
C HIS A 131 0.63 22.63 30.41
N GLY A 132 0.71 22.82 29.08
CA GLY A 132 0.80 24.13 28.45
C GLY A 132 2.18 24.78 28.55
N LEU A 133 3.22 24.02 28.90
CA LEU A 133 4.59 24.50 29.05
C LEU A 133 5.42 24.20 27.79
N PHE A 134 6.25 25.17 27.35
CA PHE A 134 7.16 25.04 26.19
C PHE A 134 6.48 24.62 24.88
N LEU A 135 5.31 25.21 24.60
CA LEU A 135 4.50 24.87 23.44
C LEU A 135 5.08 25.43 22.12
N ASP A 136 5.42 24.55 21.20
CA ASP A 136 5.52 24.92 19.79
C ASP A 136 4.12 25.03 19.14
N ASN A 137 4.07 25.47 17.89
CA ASN A 137 2.80 25.66 17.18
C ASN A 137 2.00 24.34 17.03
N ASN A 138 2.69 23.21 16.88
CA ASN A 138 2.04 21.90 16.78
C ASN A 138 1.41 21.50 18.12
N SER A 139 2.16 21.65 19.21
CA SER A 139 1.68 21.34 20.56
C SER A 139 0.52 22.24 20.99
N ARG A 140 0.53 23.54 20.58
CA ARG A 140 -0.62 24.45 20.82
C ARG A 140 -1.87 23.97 20.10
N ARG A 141 -1.75 23.50 18.84
CA ARG A 141 -2.89 22.92 18.11
C ARG A 141 -3.42 21.67 18.81
N LEU A 142 -2.54 20.75 19.20
CA LEU A 142 -2.93 19.56 19.96
C LEU A 142 -3.64 19.92 21.27
N LEU A 143 -3.14 20.92 21.99
CA LEU A 143 -3.77 21.36 23.24
C LEU A 143 -5.16 21.96 23.00
N LYS A 144 -5.34 22.76 21.94
CA LYS A 144 -6.64 23.31 21.55
C LYS A 144 -7.66 22.25 21.17
N MET A 145 -7.20 21.17 20.52
CA MET A 145 -8.05 20.05 20.09
C MET A 145 -8.49 19.15 21.28
N LYS A 146 -7.72 19.14 22.36
CA LYS A 146 -8.00 18.25 23.49
C LYS A 146 -9.40 18.47 24.05
N ASP A 147 -10.20 17.41 24.10
CA ASP A 147 -11.58 17.38 24.58
C ASP A 147 -12.53 18.39 23.87
N SER A 148 -12.16 18.88 22.65
CA SER A 148 -12.95 19.85 21.89
C SER A 148 -14.31 19.30 21.41
N HIS A 149 -14.45 17.98 21.32
CA HIS A 149 -15.67 17.27 20.89
C HIS A 149 -16.12 16.26 21.96
N ARG A 150 -16.03 16.66 23.22
CA ARG A 150 -16.33 15.77 24.35
C ARG A 150 -17.77 15.30 24.35
N GLY A 151 -17.94 13.99 24.25
CA GLY A 151 -19.25 13.36 24.28
C GLY A 151 -19.96 13.25 22.93
N GLU A 152 -19.42 13.89 21.89
CA GLU A 152 -19.96 13.84 20.53
C GLU A 152 -19.64 12.52 19.81
N ARG A 153 -20.28 12.30 18.67
CA ARG A 153 -19.98 11.18 17.76
C ARG A 153 -19.18 11.63 16.56
N CYS A 154 -18.39 10.71 15.98
CA CYS A 154 -17.71 10.92 14.71
C CYS A 154 -17.65 9.65 13.85
N PHE A 155 -17.34 9.84 12.58
CA PHE A 155 -17.20 8.77 11.62
C PHE A 155 -15.75 8.72 11.06
N LEU A 156 -15.13 7.56 11.11
CA LEU A 156 -13.82 7.32 10.51
C LEU A 156 -14.04 6.64 9.15
N ILE A 157 -13.65 7.35 8.09
CA ILE A 157 -13.93 6.92 6.73
C ILE A 157 -12.71 6.16 6.17
N GLY A 158 -12.89 4.87 5.94
CA GLY A 158 -11.97 4.01 5.22
C GLY A 158 -12.07 4.24 3.71
N ASN A 159 -11.34 3.43 2.95
CA ASN A 159 -11.29 3.52 1.49
C ASN A 159 -11.62 2.19 0.82
N GLY A 160 -12.33 1.33 1.54
CA GLY A 160 -12.71 0.02 1.04
C GLY A 160 -13.80 0.09 -0.05
N PRO A 161 -14.04 -1.00 -0.76
CA PRO A 161 -14.98 -1.05 -1.90
C PRO A 161 -16.43 -0.80 -1.53
N SER A 162 -16.81 -0.98 -0.27
CA SER A 162 -18.18 -0.72 0.20
C SER A 162 -18.50 0.77 0.37
N LEU A 163 -17.50 1.66 0.31
CA LEU A 163 -17.73 3.10 0.46
C LEU A 163 -18.48 3.67 -0.74
N SER A 164 -19.66 4.24 -0.51
CA SER A 164 -20.50 4.85 -1.54
C SER A 164 -20.58 6.37 -1.41
N PRO A 165 -20.81 7.10 -2.51
CA PRO A 165 -21.11 8.53 -2.47
C PRO A 165 -22.36 8.86 -1.66
N ASP A 166 -23.38 7.99 -1.73
CA ASP A 166 -24.66 8.18 -1.03
C ASP A 166 -24.49 8.11 0.49
N ASP A 167 -23.70 7.14 0.98
CA ASP A 167 -23.35 7.05 2.40
C ASP A 167 -22.63 8.31 2.89
N LEU A 168 -21.71 8.84 2.09
CA LEU A 168 -21.00 10.07 2.42
C LEU A 168 -21.89 11.29 2.37
N HIS A 169 -22.87 11.35 1.45
CA HIS A 169 -23.82 12.42 1.38
C HIS A 169 -24.66 12.52 2.68
N MET A 170 -25.04 11.40 3.25
CA MET A 170 -25.73 11.35 4.55
C MET A 170 -24.89 11.89 5.73
N LEU A 171 -23.58 12.00 5.56
CA LEU A 171 -22.64 12.46 6.60
C LEU A 171 -22.21 13.93 6.49
N ILE A 172 -22.86 14.73 5.62
CA ILE A 172 -22.49 16.13 5.39
C ILE A 172 -22.46 16.94 6.68
N ASP A 173 -23.42 16.72 7.59
CA ASP A 173 -23.53 17.42 8.85
C ASP A 173 -22.85 16.71 10.03
N GLU A 174 -22.14 15.61 9.79
CA GLU A 174 -21.48 14.84 10.84
C GLU A 174 -19.97 15.14 10.91
N TYR A 175 -19.38 14.95 12.09
CA TYR A 175 -17.92 14.98 12.20
C TYR A 175 -17.31 13.74 11.57
N THR A 176 -16.47 13.97 10.55
CA THR A 176 -15.86 12.88 9.78
C THR A 176 -14.35 13.04 9.68
N PHE A 177 -13.64 11.93 9.77
CA PHE A 177 -12.22 11.84 9.48
C PHE A 177 -12.03 11.13 8.14
N GLY A 178 -11.71 11.88 7.08
CA GLY A 178 -11.29 11.31 5.81
C GLY A 178 -9.87 10.75 5.90
N THR A 179 -9.56 9.74 5.10
CA THR A 179 -8.24 9.10 5.15
C THR A 179 -7.61 8.95 3.77
N ASN A 180 -6.29 9.14 3.69
CA ASN A 180 -5.48 8.98 2.48
C ASN A 180 -6.11 9.65 1.25
N MET A 181 -6.46 8.88 0.20
CA MET A 181 -7.00 9.39 -1.05
C MET A 181 -8.54 9.36 -1.11
N VAL A 182 -9.25 9.46 0.01
CA VAL A 182 -10.72 9.54 0.00
C VAL A 182 -11.24 10.73 -0.84
N TYR A 183 -10.43 11.76 -1.03
CA TYR A 183 -10.77 12.89 -1.89
C TYR A 183 -11.04 12.51 -3.36
N LYS A 184 -10.65 11.33 -3.80
CA LYS A 184 -10.95 10.82 -5.15
C LYS A 184 -12.43 10.47 -5.39
N ILE A 185 -13.26 10.55 -4.35
CA ILE A 185 -14.73 10.41 -4.47
C ILE A 185 -15.44 11.77 -4.52
N PHE A 186 -14.72 12.89 -4.38
CA PHE A 186 -15.29 14.23 -4.24
C PHE A 186 -15.99 14.77 -5.48
N ASP A 187 -15.74 14.19 -6.63
CA ASP A 187 -16.48 14.47 -7.89
C ASP A 187 -17.89 13.85 -7.92
N ARG A 188 -18.16 12.91 -7.00
CA ARG A 188 -19.41 12.16 -6.94
C ARG A 188 -20.26 12.50 -5.72
N THR A 189 -19.81 13.43 -4.84
CA THR A 189 -20.53 13.83 -3.64
C THR A 189 -20.11 15.22 -3.17
N ASP A 190 -21.04 15.98 -2.58
CA ASP A 190 -20.75 17.26 -1.94
C ASP A 190 -20.12 17.12 -0.55
N TRP A 191 -20.07 15.90 -0.01
CA TRP A 191 -19.44 15.64 1.27
C TRP A 191 -17.96 16.02 1.28
N ARG A 192 -17.55 16.66 2.36
CA ARG A 192 -16.13 16.95 2.66
C ARG A 192 -15.84 16.60 4.11
N PRO A 193 -14.71 15.95 4.41
CA PRO A 193 -14.39 15.54 5.78
C PRO A 193 -14.11 16.76 6.67
N SER A 194 -14.53 16.68 7.93
CA SER A 194 -14.19 17.69 8.95
C SER A 194 -12.68 17.70 9.24
N PHE A 195 -12.05 16.53 9.18
CA PHE A 195 -10.62 16.32 9.39
C PHE A 195 -10.08 15.33 8.37
N HIS A 196 -8.81 15.45 7.98
CA HIS A 196 -8.19 14.53 7.03
C HIS A 196 -6.90 13.91 7.60
N CYS A 197 -6.73 12.61 7.47
CA CYS A 197 -5.61 11.85 8.00
C CYS A 197 -4.77 11.22 6.90
N VAL A 198 -3.46 11.48 6.89
CA VAL A 198 -2.49 10.82 6.00
C VAL A 198 -1.28 10.38 6.80
N SER A 199 -1.04 9.09 6.92
CA SER A 199 0.13 8.57 7.64
C SER A 199 1.26 8.09 6.73
N ASP A 200 0.94 7.69 5.49
CA ASP A 200 1.94 7.19 4.55
C ASP A 200 2.69 8.33 3.85
N SER A 201 4.02 8.29 3.96
CA SER A 201 4.87 9.32 3.35
C SER A 201 4.91 9.24 1.81
N ILE A 202 4.65 8.08 1.20
CA ILE A 202 4.62 7.95 -0.26
C ILE A 202 3.44 8.73 -0.81
N TYR A 203 2.25 8.49 -0.27
CA TYR A 203 1.05 9.23 -0.67
C TYR A 203 1.18 10.73 -0.40
N ALA A 204 1.66 11.09 0.79
CA ALA A 204 1.82 12.49 1.18
C ALA A 204 2.86 13.26 0.36
N THR A 205 3.79 12.59 -0.32
CA THR A 205 4.83 13.23 -1.13
C THR A 205 4.59 13.12 -2.62
N LYS A 206 4.26 11.93 -3.13
CA LYS A 206 4.02 11.72 -4.56
C LYS A 206 2.68 12.27 -5.05
N LEU A 207 1.65 12.26 -4.20
CA LEU A 207 0.31 12.81 -4.50
C LEU A 207 0.04 14.12 -3.74
N ARG A 208 1.08 14.83 -3.33
CA ARG A 208 0.98 16.05 -2.53
C ARG A 208 0.11 17.12 -3.17
N ASP A 209 0.35 17.43 -4.43
CA ASP A 209 -0.35 18.52 -5.12
C ASP A 209 -1.82 18.15 -5.32
N GLU A 210 -2.12 16.90 -5.62
CA GLU A 210 -3.48 16.37 -5.69
C GLU A 210 -4.18 16.47 -4.31
N LEU A 211 -3.49 16.06 -3.24
CA LEU A 211 -3.99 16.17 -1.87
C LEU A 211 -4.33 17.63 -1.51
N TYR A 212 -3.41 18.59 -1.74
CA TYR A 212 -3.62 19.98 -1.38
C TYR A 212 -4.66 20.70 -2.26
N ASN A 213 -4.85 20.27 -3.50
CA ASN A 213 -5.87 20.83 -4.38
C ASN A 213 -7.29 20.40 -3.93
N ASN A 214 -7.45 19.18 -3.46
CA ASN A 214 -8.76 18.61 -3.15
C ASN A 214 -9.14 18.74 -1.67
N VAL A 215 -8.19 18.56 -0.74
CA VAL A 215 -8.45 18.63 0.70
C VAL A 215 -8.30 20.06 1.19
N LYS A 216 -9.30 20.57 1.94
CA LYS A 216 -9.30 21.89 2.56
C LYS A 216 -9.44 21.82 4.08
N SER A 217 -9.82 20.69 4.63
CA SER A 217 -9.92 20.44 6.07
C SER A 217 -8.55 20.34 6.75
N PRO A 218 -8.45 20.55 8.08
CA PRO A 218 -7.24 20.34 8.86
C PRO A 218 -6.63 18.96 8.59
N LEU A 219 -5.32 18.92 8.36
CA LEU A 219 -4.60 17.70 8.01
C LEU A 219 -3.86 17.13 9.22
N PHE A 220 -4.09 15.85 9.50
CA PHE A 220 -3.42 15.11 10.56
C PHE A 220 -2.46 14.07 9.99
N THR A 221 -1.25 14.02 10.56
CA THR A 221 -0.21 13.13 10.04
C THR A 221 0.73 12.66 11.16
N ILE A 222 1.75 11.89 10.79
CA ILE A 222 2.84 11.51 11.69
C ILE A 222 4.09 12.37 11.42
N GLU A 223 4.93 12.59 12.42
CA GLU A 223 6.13 13.44 12.31
C GLU A 223 7.01 13.05 11.12
N LYS A 224 7.23 11.75 10.90
CA LYS A 224 8.05 11.25 9.78
C LYS A 224 7.49 11.70 8.43
N THR A 225 6.18 11.65 8.25
CA THR A 225 5.50 12.09 7.03
C THR A 225 5.51 13.61 6.94
N TYR A 226 5.20 14.31 8.03
CA TYR A 226 5.25 15.77 8.12
C TYR A 226 6.61 16.34 7.70
N ARG A 227 7.72 15.73 8.15
CA ARG A 227 9.08 16.17 7.79
C ARG A 227 9.38 16.04 6.30
N LYS A 228 8.75 15.11 5.61
CA LYS A 228 8.88 14.90 4.16
C LYS A 228 7.96 15.78 3.31
N MET A 229 6.89 16.31 3.91
CA MET A 229 5.96 17.21 3.22
C MET A 229 6.60 18.60 3.06
N THR A 230 6.75 19.02 1.81
CA THR A 230 7.22 20.39 1.44
C THR A 230 6.03 21.26 1.01
N LYS A 231 6.19 22.60 1.02
CA LYS A 231 5.15 23.56 0.58
C LYS A 231 3.78 23.29 1.23
N ARG A 232 3.75 23.27 2.56
CA ARG A 232 2.52 23.00 3.33
C ARG A 232 1.56 24.19 3.20
N THR A 233 0.44 23.96 2.54
CA THR A 233 -0.62 24.97 2.34
C THR A 233 -1.79 24.77 3.28
N LEU A 234 -1.90 23.59 3.92
CA LEU A 234 -2.94 23.25 4.89
C LEU A 234 -2.43 23.35 6.32
N GLU A 235 -3.33 23.70 7.23
CA GLU A 235 -3.05 23.57 8.66
C GLU A 235 -2.78 22.09 8.99
N THR A 236 -1.52 21.76 9.22
CA THR A 236 -1.07 20.39 9.44
C THR A 236 -0.63 20.19 10.87
N THR A 237 -1.27 19.24 11.56
CA THR A 237 -0.90 18.81 12.92
C THR A 237 -0.32 17.40 12.86
N TYR A 238 0.79 17.18 13.54
CA TYR A 238 1.45 15.87 13.54
C TYR A 238 1.60 15.31 14.96
N VAL A 239 1.72 13.98 15.01
CA VAL A 239 2.03 13.23 16.23
C VAL A 239 3.34 12.49 16.08
N HIS A 240 4.06 12.33 17.19
CA HIS A 240 5.26 11.50 17.23
C HIS A 240 4.86 10.02 17.18
N THR A 241 5.69 9.21 16.51
CA THR A 241 5.51 7.75 16.48
C THR A 241 6.81 7.05 16.83
N ILE A 242 6.71 5.93 17.48
CA ILE A 242 7.86 5.07 17.81
C ILE A 242 7.67 3.73 17.13
N ALA A 243 8.67 3.31 16.35
CA ALA A 243 8.71 1.98 15.76
C ALA A 243 9.02 0.94 16.85
N SER A 244 8.00 0.32 17.40
CA SER A 244 8.13 -0.74 18.40
C SER A 244 7.24 -1.92 18.02
N GLU A 245 7.68 -3.13 18.30
CA GLU A 245 6.87 -4.33 18.15
C GLU A 245 5.80 -4.45 19.24
N ARG A 246 5.99 -3.79 20.36
CA ARG A 246 5.03 -3.78 21.47
C ARG A 246 4.07 -2.60 21.33
N TYR A 247 2.94 -2.87 20.70
CA TYR A 247 1.89 -1.85 20.52
C TYR A 247 1.04 -1.68 21.76
N LYS A 248 0.83 -0.42 22.13
CA LYS A 248 -0.19 -0.02 23.10
C LYS A 248 -0.77 1.32 22.66
N VAL A 249 -2.07 1.39 22.47
CA VAL A 249 -2.80 2.66 22.41
C VAL A 249 -2.69 3.31 23.78
N LYS A 250 -2.21 4.54 23.84
CA LYS A 250 -1.98 5.25 25.11
C LYS A 250 -2.92 6.42 25.31
N GLY A 251 -3.57 6.91 24.24
CA GLY A 251 -4.41 8.10 24.27
C GLY A 251 -3.72 9.39 24.68
N ASN A 252 -2.41 9.35 24.89
CA ASN A 252 -1.61 10.54 25.15
C ASN A 252 -0.84 10.93 23.88
N ILE A 253 -1.54 11.56 22.95
CA ILE A 253 -0.95 11.97 21.67
C ILE A 253 0.07 13.11 21.82
N PHE A 254 0.16 13.77 22.97
CA PHE A 254 1.23 14.72 23.27
C PHE A 254 2.60 14.08 23.34
N ALA A 255 2.68 12.82 23.79
CA ALA A 255 3.91 12.08 23.88
C ALA A 255 4.23 11.38 22.55
N TYR A 256 3.51 10.34 22.24
CA TYR A 256 3.59 9.62 20.96
C TYR A 256 2.38 8.71 20.79
N CYS A 257 2.01 8.48 19.53
CA CYS A 257 0.90 7.62 19.14
C CYS A 257 1.40 6.29 18.59
N MET A 258 0.50 5.33 18.59
CA MET A 258 0.66 4.11 17.83
C MET A 258 -0.03 4.24 16.48
N VAL A 259 0.75 4.53 15.44
CA VAL A 259 0.25 4.51 14.06
C VAL A 259 0.90 3.37 13.32
N LYS A 260 0.13 2.31 13.01
CA LYS A 260 0.63 1.12 12.32
C LYS A 260 -0.48 0.47 11.51
N ALA A 261 -0.06 -0.22 10.47
CA ALA A 261 -0.88 -1.01 9.55
C ALA A 261 -1.95 -0.20 8.80
N THR A 262 -2.73 0.60 9.48
CA THR A 262 -3.81 1.39 8.89
C THR A 262 -3.78 2.85 9.36
N VAL A 263 -4.09 3.77 8.46
CA VAL A 263 -4.23 5.20 8.77
C VAL A 263 -5.40 5.47 9.73
N LEU A 264 -6.38 4.57 9.79
CA LEU A 264 -7.49 4.66 10.73
C LEU A 264 -7.04 4.63 12.20
N SER A 265 -5.87 4.04 12.49
CA SER A 265 -5.29 4.12 13.83
C SER A 265 -4.90 5.54 14.21
N LEU A 266 -4.42 6.34 13.25
CA LEU A 266 -4.15 7.77 13.47
C LEU A 266 -5.44 8.55 13.70
N ALA A 267 -6.45 8.32 12.87
CA ALA A 267 -7.76 8.97 13.01
C ALA A 267 -8.40 8.66 14.36
N ALA A 268 -8.35 7.40 14.81
CA ALA A 268 -8.87 6.98 16.13
C ALA A 268 -8.14 7.66 17.29
N GLU A 269 -6.80 7.75 17.25
CA GLU A 269 -6.01 8.44 18.29
C GLU A 269 -6.39 9.94 18.38
N PHE A 270 -6.61 10.61 17.24
CA PHE A 270 -7.12 11.98 17.24
C PHE A 270 -8.56 12.07 17.76
N ALA A 271 -9.44 11.16 17.36
CA ALA A 271 -10.81 11.11 17.85
C ALA A 271 -10.86 10.91 19.39
N PHE A 272 -10.05 10.01 19.94
CA PHE A 272 -9.89 9.83 21.39
C PHE A 272 -9.39 11.11 22.08
N HIS A 273 -8.40 11.77 21.49
CA HIS A 273 -7.83 13.00 22.03
C HIS A 273 -8.83 14.16 22.04
N MET A 274 -9.65 14.25 21.00
CA MET A 274 -10.69 15.28 20.88
C MET A 274 -11.91 14.99 21.76
N GLY A 275 -11.99 13.79 22.37
CA GLY A 275 -13.01 13.44 23.35
C GLY A 275 -14.29 12.86 22.77
N PHE A 276 -14.30 12.42 21.50
CA PHE A 276 -15.44 11.73 20.94
C PHE A 276 -15.77 10.48 21.75
N SER A 277 -17.05 10.30 22.07
CA SER A 277 -17.55 9.18 22.88
C SER A 277 -18.08 8.01 22.06
N GLU A 278 -18.49 8.28 20.83
CA GLU A 278 -18.98 7.27 19.88
C GLU A 278 -18.27 7.44 18.54
N ILE A 279 -17.71 6.34 18.02
CA ILE A 279 -16.92 6.33 16.80
C ILE A 279 -17.51 5.27 15.87
N TYR A 280 -17.82 5.65 14.66
CA TYR A 280 -18.40 4.78 13.65
C TYR A 280 -17.43 4.59 12.49
N LEU A 281 -17.15 3.35 12.13
CA LEU A 281 -16.30 2.99 11.00
C LEU A 281 -17.16 2.83 9.75
N LEU A 282 -16.79 3.47 8.64
CA LEU A 282 -17.47 3.35 7.35
C LEU A 282 -16.46 3.12 6.24
N GLY A 283 -16.74 2.20 5.32
CA GLY A 283 -15.81 1.83 4.25
C GLY A 283 -14.56 1.09 4.74
N VAL A 284 -14.68 0.32 5.83
CA VAL A 284 -13.58 -0.43 6.46
C VAL A 284 -13.80 -1.92 6.23
N ASP A 285 -13.62 -2.36 5.00
CA ASP A 285 -13.99 -3.69 4.54
C ASP A 285 -13.04 -4.79 5.04
N CYS A 286 -11.80 -4.47 5.35
CA CYS A 286 -10.76 -5.44 5.68
C CYS A 286 -10.63 -6.54 4.63
N THR A 287 -10.61 -6.13 3.37
CA THR A 287 -10.32 -6.95 2.19
C THR A 287 -8.92 -6.65 1.67
N ASN A 288 -8.42 -7.43 0.71
CA ASN A 288 -7.10 -7.22 0.14
C ASN A 288 -7.05 -5.89 -0.66
N PRO A 289 -6.30 -4.87 -0.20
CA PRO A 289 -6.26 -3.57 -0.86
C PRO A 289 -5.50 -3.58 -2.19
N HIS A 290 -4.75 -4.63 -2.49
CA HIS A 290 -4.01 -4.79 -3.75
C HIS A 290 -4.71 -5.71 -4.76
N ALA A 291 -5.88 -6.26 -4.41
CA ALA A 291 -6.73 -6.98 -5.34
C ALA A 291 -7.49 -6.01 -6.26
N ALA A 292 -7.96 -6.50 -7.40
CA ALA A 292 -8.91 -5.77 -8.23
C ALA A 292 -10.17 -5.44 -7.41
N GLY A 293 -10.60 -4.19 -7.44
CA GLY A 293 -11.72 -3.72 -6.61
C GLY A 293 -11.41 -3.66 -5.11
N GLY A 294 -10.14 -3.61 -4.69
CA GLY A 294 -9.75 -3.51 -3.28
C GLY A 294 -10.04 -2.14 -2.64
N HIS A 295 -10.38 -1.13 -3.43
CA HIS A 295 -10.77 0.20 -3.00
C HIS A 295 -12.07 0.65 -3.69
N PHE A 296 -12.69 1.72 -3.20
CA PHE A 296 -13.93 2.29 -3.75
C PHE A 296 -13.80 2.82 -5.20
N THR A 297 -12.60 2.88 -5.74
CA THR A 297 -12.29 3.28 -7.12
C THR A 297 -11.02 2.57 -7.62
N ASP A 298 -11.03 2.18 -8.90
CA ASP A 298 -9.86 1.58 -9.56
C ASP A 298 -8.69 2.56 -9.71
N ASN A 299 -8.97 3.85 -9.78
CA ASN A 299 -7.98 4.93 -9.87
C ASN A 299 -7.46 5.38 -8.49
N TYR A 300 -7.58 4.55 -7.46
CA TYR A 300 -7.17 4.91 -6.11
C TYR A 300 -5.69 5.28 -6.02
N THR A 301 -4.82 4.56 -6.71
CA THR A 301 -3.38 4.83 -6.76
C THR A 301 -2.80 4.56 -8.15
N THR A 302 -1.61 5.10 -8.44
CA THR A 302 -0.90 4.79 -9.67
C THR A 302 -0.20 3.43 -9.57
N LYS A 303 0.00 2.76 -10.72
CA LYS A 303 0.76 1.49 -10.79
C LYS A 303 2.13 1.60 -10.12
N GLU A 304 2.84 2.72 -10.31
CA GLU A 304 4.15 2.97 -9.72
C GLU A 304 4.11 3.01 -8.19
N ILE A 305 3.12 3.69 -7.62
CA ILE A 305 2.95 3.78 -6.16
C ILE A 305 2.57 2.42 -5.59
N ALA A 306 1.65 1.69 -6.24
CA ALA A 306 1.25 0.34 -5.83
C ALA A 306 2.45 -0.63 -5.82
N LEU A 307 3.27 -0.64 -6.87
CA LEU A 307 4.49 -1.47 -6.92
C LEU A 307 5.51 -1.08 -5.84
N THR A 308 5.67 0.22 -5.57
CA THR A 308 6.57 0.70 -4.50
C THR A 308 6.08 0.23 -3.12
N ASP A 309 4.78 0.24 -2.90
CA ASP A 309 4.18 -0.21 -1.63
C ASP A 309 4.33 -1.72 -1.45
N ILE A 310 4.04 -2.51 -2.49
CA ILE A 310 4.24 -3.96 -2.53
C ILE A 310 5.70 -4.32 -2.22
N SER A 311 6.67 -3.66 -2.87
CA SER A 311 8.10 -3.91 -2.64
C SER A 311 8.49 -3.64 -1.18
N ARG A 312 8.00 -2.55 -0.61
CA ARG A 312 8.23 -2.19 0.80
C ARG A 312 7.63 -3.21 1.78
N ILE A 313 6.48 -3.79 1.42
CA ILE A 313 5.83 -4.82 2.25
C ILE A 313 6.61 -6.13 2.16
N LYS A 314 7.03 -6.56 0.97
CA LYS A 314 7.88 -7.74 0.76
C LYS A 314 9.18 -7.66 1.58
N GLU A 315 9.85 -6.51 1.55
CA GLU A 315 11.06 -6.26 2.35
C GLU A 315 10.78 -6.42 3.86
N ARG A 316 9.65 -5.89 4.34
CA ARG A 316 9.25 -6.03 5.75
C ARG A 316 8.91 -7.47 6.14
N MET A 317 8.33 -8.24 5.23
CA MET A 317 8.05 -9.66 5.42
C MET A 317 9.33 -10.51 5.38
N ASN A 318 10.44 -9.95 4.90
CA ASN A 318 11.72 -10.64 4.65
C ASN A 318 11.54 -11.88 3.77
N LYS A 319 10.68 -11.76 2.75
CA LYS A 319 10.33 -12.82 1.80
C LYS A 319 10.30 -12.22 0.39
N GLU A 320 11.06 -12.81 -0.54
CA GLU A 320 11.13 -12.34 -1.93
C GLU A 320 9.95 -12.87 -2.76
N ASN A 321 9.62 -14.14 -2.59
CA ASN A 321 8.55 -14.82 -3.33
C ASN A 321 7.25 -14.81 -2.54
N VAL A 322 6.53 -13.68 -2.56
CA VAL A 322 5.23 -13.51 -1.89
C VAL A 322 4.19 -13.11 -2.92
N THR A 323 3.06 -13.82 -2.94
CA THR A 323 1.95 -13.49 -3.83
C THR A 323 1.19 -12.24 -3.35
N THR A 324 0.37 -11.65 -4.22
CA THR A 324 -0.48 -10.50 -3.87
C THR A 324 -1.49 -10.86 -2.79
N GLU A 325 -1.98 -12.10 -2.79
CA GLU A 325 -2.90 -12.64 -1.78
C GLU A 325 -2.23 -12.69 -0.41
N GLN A 326 -1.02 -13.25 -0.32
CA GLN A 326 -0.25 -13.31 0.93
C GLN A 326 0.13 -11.93 1.47
N ILE A 327 0.36 -10.96 0.58
CA ILE A 327 0.55 -9.55 0.98
C ILE A 327 -0.74 -8.99 1.57
N GLY A 328 -1.87 -9.25 0.91
CA GLY A 328 -3.19 -8.84 1.38
C GLY A 328 -3.52 -9.41 2.75
N GLU A 329 -3.36 -10.72 2.94
CA GLU A 329 -3.53 -11.40 4.22
C GLU A 329 -2.66 -10.77 5.33
N HIS A 330 -1.38 -10.55 5.04
CA HIS A 330 -0.48 -9.89 5.99
C HIS A 330 -0.93 -8.49 6.40
N ILE A 331 -1.46 -7.69 5.46
CA ILE A 331 -1.98 -6.34 5.75
C ILE A 331 -3.24 -6.45 6.61
N ILE A 332 -4.15 -7.36 6.27
CA ILE A 332 -5.41 -7.60 6.99
C ILE A 332 -5.11 -8.01 8.43
N ASP A 333 -4.29 -9.04 8.64
CA ASP A 333 -3.93 -9.54 9.97
C ASP A 333 -3.37 -8.43 10.86
N ARG A 334 -2.44 -7.65 10.32
CA ARG A 334 -1.85 -6.53 11.07
C ARG A 334 -2.85 -5.43 11.38
N SER A 335 -3.81 -5.20 10.49
CA SER A 335 -4.89 -4.23 10.71
C SER A 335 -5.84 -4.74 11.79
N MET A 336 -6.19 -6.02 11.77
CA MET A 336 -7.02 -6.66 12.80
C MET A 336 -6.38 -6.56 14.19
N ASP A 337 -5.07 -6.77 14.30
CA ASP A 337 -4.36 -6.59 15.57
C ASP A 337 -4.47 -5.16 16.09
N VAL A 338 -4.36 -4.18 15.21
CA VAL A 338 -4.53 -2.77 15.57
C VAL A 338 -5.96 -2.49 16.03
N TYR A 339 -6.98 -3.00 15.33
CA TYR A 339 -8.38 -2.81 15.73
C TYR A 339 -8.69 -3.45 17.09
N ARG A 340 -8.14 -4.64 17.40
CA ARG A 340 -8.25 -5.24 18.75
C ARG A 340 -7.67 -4.33 19.84
N LEU A 341 -6.55 -3.66 19.56
CA LEU A 341 -5.93 -2.73 20.51
C LEU A 341 -6.73 -1.45 20.67
N LEU A 342 -7.29 -0.90 19.59
CA LEU A 342 -8.19 0.26 19.63
C LEU A 342 -9.45 -0.07 20.44
N LYS A 343 -10.05 -1.24 20.21
CA LYS A 343 -11.20 -1.72 20.98
C LYS A 343 -10.87 -1.82 22.47
N LYS A 344 -9.76 -2.47 22.82
CA LYS A 344 -9.33 -2.59 24.22
C LYS A 344 -9.13 -1.24 24.90
N TYR A 345 -8.60 -0.27 24.18
CA TYR A 345 -8.45 1.10 24.70
C TYR A 345 -9.81 1.77 24.89
N ALA A 346 -10.68 1.70 23.89
CA ALA A 346 -12.00 2.30 23.88
C ALA A 346 -12.87 1.73 25.02
N ASP A 347 -12.94 0.40 25.14
CA ASP A 347 -13.67 -0.29 26.22
C ASP A 347 -13.21 0.17 27.61
N LYS A 348 -11.89 0.31 27.81
CA LYS A 348 -11.31 0.79 29.07
C LYS A 348 -11.69 2.24 29.43
N HIS A 349 -11.93 3.07 28.41
CA HIS A 349 -12.19 4.51 28.60
C HIS A 349 -13.67 4.88 28.38
N GLY A 350 -14.56 3.90 28.23
CA GLY A 350 -16.00 4.13 28.03
C GLY A 350 -16.34 4.72 26.65
N ILE A 351 -15.43 4.57 25.67
CA ILE A 351 -15.65 4.99 24.29
C ILE A 351 -16.27 3.83 23.52
N LYS A 352 -17.30 4.09 22.75
CA LYS A 352 -17.97 3.08 21.94
C LYS A 352 -17.45 3.16 20.50
N ILE A 353 -17.04 2.04 19.93
CA ILE A 353 -16.67 1.93 18.52
C ILE A 353 -17.61 0.94 17.85
N TYR A 354 -18.22 1.35 16.74
CA TYR A 354 -19.15 0.56 15.95
C TYR A 354 -18.66 0.43 14.50
N ASN A 355 -19.07 -0.65 13.86
CA ASN A 355 -18.82 -0.87 12.44
C ASN A 355 -20.11 -0.61 11.64
N ALA A 356 -20.17 0.52 10.93
CA ALA A 356 -21.26 0.90 10.03
C ALA A 356 -20.95 0.54 8.56
N THR A 357 -19.85 -0.18 8.29
CA THR A 357 -19.45 -0.60 6.93
C THR A 357 -20.46 -1.59 6.35
N ARG A 358 -20.88 -1.38 5.10
CA ARG A 358 -21.78 -2.27 4.38
C ARG A 358 -21.04 -3.53 3.93
N GLY A 359 -21.14 -4.62 4.68
CA GLY A 359 -20.40 -5.86 4.42
C GLY A 359 -18.96 -5.86 4.95
N GLY A 360 -18.01 -6.46 4.21
CA GLY A 360 -16.62 -6.62 4.65
C GLY A 360 -16.41 -7.64 5.78
N ASN A 361 -15.18 -7.78 6.27
CA ASN A 361 -14.75 -8.83 7.20
C ASN A 361 -14.39 -8.32 8.61
N LEU A 362 -14.68 -7.07 8.94
CA LEU A 362 -14.36 -6.49 10.24
C LEU A 362 -15.44 -6.79 11.26
N GLU A 363 -15.23 -7.81 12.11
CA GLU A 363 -16.18 -8.26 13.13
C GLU A 363 -15.73 -7.93 14.59
N ILE A 364 -14.64 -7.16 14.73
CA ILE A 364 -14.12 -6.80 16.07
C ILE A 364 -15.05 -5.82 16.80
N PHE A 365 -15.76 -4.98 16.05
CA PHE A 365 -16.70 -3.99 16.58
C PHE A 365 -18.15 -4.38 16.28
N PRO A 366 -19.10 -4.09 17.16
CA PRO A 366 -20.52 -4.34 16.88
C PRO A 366 -20.94 -3.67 15.58
N ARG A 367 -21.66 -4.39 14.71
CA ARG A 367 -22.22 -3.83 13.49
C ARG A 367 -23.48 -3.04 13.76
N VAL A 368 -23.61 -1.94 13.04
CA VAL A 368 -24.79 -1.07 13.07
C VAL A 368 -25.13 -0.65 11.63
N LYS A 369 -26.39 -0.32 11.38
CA LYS A 369 -26.79 0.28 10.10
C LYS A 369 -26.57 1.79 10.18
N LEU A 370 -26.00 2.37 9.14
CA LEU A 370 -25.74 3.81 9.08
C LEU A 370 -27.02 4.63 9.26
N GLU A 371 -28.10 4.20 8.61
CA GLU A 371 -29.42 4.84 8.67
C GLU A 371 -29.96 4.90 10.10
N ASP A 372 -29.84 3.80 10.85
CA ASP A 372 -30.31 3.73 12.25
C ASP A 372 -29.50 4.67 13.15
N VAL A 373 -28.18 4.76 12.92
CA VAL A 373 -27.30 5.69 13.64
C VAL A 373 -27.71 7.15 13.37
N LEU A 374 -27.99 7.49 12.12
CA LEU A 374 -28.32 8.86 11.74
C LEU A 374 -29.74 9.26 12.16
N ALA A 375 -30.65 8.29 12.28
CA ALA A 375 -31.99 8.51 12.83
C ALA A 375 -32.00 8.73 14.35
N SER A 376 -30.93 8.31 15.06
CA SER A 376 -30.80 8.52 16.49
C SER A 376 -30.41 9.96 16.81
N GLU A 377 -30.88 10.48 17.96
CA GLU A 377 -30.43 11.79 18.43
C GLU A 377 -28.91 11.85 18.59
N ARG A 378 -28.33 12.98 18.18
CA ARG A 378 -26.88 13.22 18.38
C ARG A 378 -26.59 13.28 19.90
N PRO A 379 -25.53 12.60 20.36
CA PRO A 379 -25.09 12.76 21.74
C PRO A 379 -24.89 14.27 22.05
N PRO A 380 -25.39 14.77 23.20
CA PRO A 380 -25.30 16.18 23.52
C PRO A 380 -23.84 16.61 23.70
N HIS A 381 -23.49 17.76 23.09
CA HIS A 381 -22.19 18.41 23.33
C HIS A 381 -22.04 18.74 24.81
N LYS A 382 -21.15 18.03 25.51
CA LYS A 382 -20.85 18.34 26.93
C LYS A 382 -19.87 19.51 26.96
N GLN A 383 -20.42 20.71 27.27
CA GLN A 383 -19.56 21.87 27.51
C GLN A 383 -18.52 21.57 28.61
N LYS A 384 -17.30 22.09 28.44
CA LYS A 384 -16.28 22.05 29.49
C LYS A 384 -16.82 22.77 30.70
N GLY A 385 -17.08 22.02 31.79
CA GLY A 385 -17.19 22.58 33.10
C GLY A 385 -15.82 23.01 33.61
#